data_49d9f14ff3154bd92a9963f2c7d7fe7f
#
_entry.id   49d9f14ff3154bd92a9963f2c7d7fe7f
#
_cell.length_a   1.000
_cell.length_b   1.000
_cell.length_c   1.000
_cell.angle_alpha   90.00
_cell.angle_beta   90.00
_cell.angle_gamma   90.00
#
_symmetry.space_group_name_H-M   'P 1'
#
loop_
_entity.id
_entity.type
_entity.pdbx_description
1 polymer ?
#
loop_
_entity_poly.entity_id
_entity_poly.type
_entity_poly.pdbx_seq_one_letter_code
_entity_poly.pdbx_strand_id
1 'polypeptide(L)'
;IVSALWPERVEALVSVSGYLIGNQAAGKNPLPPKAELQWWYQFYFATERGQAGYEKNRHDFAKLIWELASPKWTFDDATFDRSAVALDNPDHVAITIFNYRWRLGMIQGEPQYEALEQRLAKAPVITVPTITMEGDANGAPHPAAEDYAKRFTGKYEYRLINGGIGHNLPQEDPQAFAKAIIDADHL
;
A
#
# COMPACT_ATOMS: atom_id res chain seq x y z
N ILE A 1 7.82 3.66 -6.61
CA ILE A 1 8.17 3.47 -8.04
C ILE A 1 9.13 4.57 -8.50
N VAL A 2 8.79 5.87 -8.36
CA VAL A 2 9.63 6.98 -8.86
C VAL A 2 11.04 6.90 -8.28
N SER A 3 11.18 6.75 -6.97
CA SER A 3 12.47 6.62 -6.28
C SER A 3 13.34 5.42 -6.71
N ALA A 4 12.71 4.39 -7.29
CA ALA A 4 13.42 3.22 -7.79
C ALA A 4 13.82 3.32 -9.28
N LEU A 5 13.02 4.02 -10.09
CA LEU A 5 13.24 4.11 -11.53
C LEU A 5 13.91 5.42 -11.98
N TRP A 6 13.73 6.48 -11.20
CA TRP A 6 14.25 7.84 -11.44
C TRP A 6 14.72 8.48 -10.12
N PRO A 7 15.73 7.89 -9.44
CA PRO A 7 16.19 8.37 -8.13
C PRO A 7 16.64 9.83 -8.16
N GLU A 8 17.13 10.31 -9.29
CA GLU A 8 17.55 11.70 -9.49
C GLU A 8 16.41 12.73 -9.36
N ARG A 9 15.15 12.28 -9.29
CA ARG A 9 13.96 13.12 -9.11
C ARG A 9 13.44 13.13 -7.68
N VAL A 10 14.13 12.44 -6.77
CA VAL A 10 13.65 12.21 -5.40
C VAL A 10 14.78 12.53 -4.43
N GLU A 11 14.61 13.53 -3.59
CA GLU A 11 15.60 13.89 -2.57
C GLU A 11 15.58 12.88 -1.42
N ALA A 12 14.40 12.52 -0.94
CA ALA A 12 14.21 11.54 0.13
C ALA A 12 12.87 10.81 -0.03
N LEU A 13 12.71 9.68 0.65
CA LEU A 13 11.49 8.86 0.67
C LEU A 13 11.04 8.59 2.10
N VAL A 14 9.77 8.83 2.38
CA VAL A 14 9.08 8.25 3.53
C VAL A 14 8.04 7.26 3.03
N SER A 15 8.08 6.02 3.52
CA SER A 15 7.18 4.96 3.10
C SER A 15 6.56 4.27 4.32
N VAL A 16 5.23 4.16 4.35
CA VAL A 16 4.52 3.34 5.33
C VAL A 16 4.38 1.92 4.77
N SER A 17 4.54 0.89 5.62
CA SER A 17 4.51 -0.53 5.27
C SER A 17 5.64 -0.99 4.31
N GLY A 18 6.75 -0.27 4.30
CA GLY A 18 8.02 -0.71 3.75
C GLY A 18 8.18 -0.64 2.23
N TYR A 19 8.74 -1.71 1.66
CA TYR A 19 9.01 -1.82 0.22
C TYR A 19 7.80 -2.41 -0.52
N LEU A 20 7.13 -1.57 -1.32
CA LEU A 20 5.84 -1.87 -1.94
C LEU A 20 5.93 -2.21 -3.44
N ILE A 21 7.12 -2.44 -3.97
CA ILE A 21 7.31 -2.84 -5.37
C ILE A 21 7.18 -4.36 -5.45
N GLY A 22 6.13 -4.81 -6.11
CA GLY A 22 5.89 -6.22 -6.39
C GLY A 22 6.00 -6.52 -7.89
N ASN A 23 5.71 -7.76 -8.25
CA ASN A 23 5.55 -8.17 -9.64
C ASN A 23 4.38 -9.15 -9.79
N GLN A 24 3.82 -9.21 -10.98
CA GLN A 24 2.68 -10.07 -11.29
C GLN A 24 3.02 -11.57 -11.16
N ALA A 25 4.25 -11.97 -11.49
CA ALA A 25 4.66 -13.37 -11.38
C ALA A 25 4.68 -13.84 -9.92
N ALA A 26 5.15 -12.97 -9.00
CA ALA A 26 5.10 -13.26 -7.57
C ALA A 26 3.66 -13.33 -7.04
N GLY A 27 2.76 -12.50 -7.56
CA GLY A 27 1.34 -12.49 -7.19
C GLY A 27 0.58 -13.78 -7.54
N LYS A 28 1.15 -14.65 -8.39
CA LYS A 28 0.59 -15.98 -8.70
C LYS A 28 0.91 -17.05 -7.65
N ASN A 29 1.84 -16.79 -6.76
CA ASN A 29 2.22 -17.75 -5.73
C ASN A 29 1.26 -17.63 -4.53
N PRO A 30 0.71 -18.76 -4.02
CA PRO A 30 -0.16 -18.72 -2.86
C PRO A 30 0.62 -18.31 -1.60
N LEU A 31 -0.04 -17.55 -0.76
CA LEU A 31 0.45 -17.20 0.57
C LEU A 31 -0.02 -18.23 1.61
N PRO A 32 0.55 -18.22 2.82
CA PRO A 32 -0.02 -18.97 3.93
C PRO A 32 -1.50 -18.60 4.19
N PRO A 33 -2.37 -19.54 4.60
CA PRO A 33 -3.82 -19.31 4.70
C PRO A 33 -4.22 -18.07 5.53
N LYS A 34 -3.48 -17.76 6.59
CA LYS A 34 -3.74 -16.58 7.42
C LYS A 34 -3.52 -15.27 6.64
N ALA A 35 -2.48 -15.22 5.80
CA ALA A 35 -2.22 -14.06 4.96
C ALA A 35 -3.25 -13.94 3.83
N GLU A 36 -3.65 -15.07 3.21
CA GLU A 36 -4.74 -15.08 2.22
C GLU A 36 -6.07 -14.57 2.83
N LEU A 37 -6.38 -14.96 4.06
CA LEU A 37 -7.54 -14.47 4.78
C LEU A 37 -7.52 -12.95 4.99
N GLN A 38 -6.37 -12.38 5.30
CA GLN A 38 -6.23 -10.92 5.45
C GLN A 38 -6.39 -10.19 4.10
N TRP A 39 -6.03 -10.84 3.00
CA TRP A 39 -6.15 -10.30 1.64
C TRP A 39 -7.40 -10.76 0.90
N TRP A 40 -8.43 -11.25 1.60
CA TRP A 40 -9.65 -11.82 1.04
C TRP A 40 -10.29 -10.95 -0.05
N TYR A 41 -10.22 -9.64 0.09
CA TYR A 41 -10.85 -8.70 -0.83
C TYR A 41 -10.25 -8.70 -2.23
N GLN A 42 -8.99 -9.10 -2.40
CA GLN A 42 -8.42 -9.23 -3.75
C GLN A 42 -9.11 -10.34 -4.55
N PHE A 43 -9.50 -11.45 -3.91
CA PHE A 43 -10.26 -12.51 -4.55
C PHE A 43 -11.71 -12.10 -4.80
N TYR A 44 -12.28 -11.28 -3.90
CA TYR A 44 -13.58 -10.69 -4.12
C TYR A 44 -13.59 -9.82 -5.37
N PHE A 45 -12.63 -8.91 -5.53
CA PHE A 45 -12.47 -8.06 -6.70
C PHE A 45 -12.13 -8.82 -8.00
N ALA A 46 -11.60 -10.03 -7.90
CA ALA A 46 -11.35 -10.88 -9.06
C ALA A 46 -12.63 -11.32 -9.77
N THR A 47 -13.75 -11.40 -9.04
CA THR A 47 -15.04 -11.93 -9.52
C THR A 47 -15.97 -10.82 -10.04
N GLU A 48 -16.93 -11.19 -10.92
CA GLU A 48 -18.01 -10.29 -11.34
C GLU A 48 -18.91 -9.89 -10.16
N ARG A 49 -19.18 -10.84 -9.24
CA ARG A 49 -19.91 -10.56 -8.01
C ARG A 49 -19.21 -9.50 -7.16
N GLY A 50 -17.89 -9.57 -7.04
CA GLY A 50 -17.08 -8.62 -6.30
C GLY A 50 -17.09 -7.22 -6.94
N GLN A 51 -16.98 -7.16 -8.26
CA GLN A 51 -17.12 -5.90 -8.99
C GLN A 51 -18.48 -5.26 -8.75
N ALA A 52 -19.58 -5.98 -8.99
CA ALA A 52 -20.94 -5.47 -8.78
C ALA A 52 -21.20 -5.07 -7.31
N GLY A 53 -20.66 -5.85 -6.36
CA GLY A 53 -20.76 -5.55 -4.94
C GLY A 53 -20.01 -4.27 -4.55
N TYR A 54 -18.82 -4.06 -5.12
CA TYR A 54 -18.04 -2.84 -4.86
C TYR A 54 -18.67 -1.61 -5.51
N GLU A 55 -19.16 -1.71 -6.74
CA GLU A 55 -19.93 -0.64 -7.38
C GLU A 55 -21.10 -0.15 -6.52
N LYS A 56 -21.81 -1.09 -5.92
CA LYS A 56 -22.98 -0.80 -5.10
C LYS A 56 -22.64 -0.26 -3.71
N ASN A 57 -21.58 -0.78 -3.07
CA ASN A 57 -21.31 -0.58 -1.64
C ASN A 57 -19.89 -0.06 -1.37
N ARG A 58 -19.29 0.70 -2.29
CA ARG A 58 -17.87 1.07 -2.20
C ARG A 58 -17.51 1.87 -0.94
N HIS A 59 -18.40 2.73 -0.45
CA HIS A 59 -18.19 3.50 0.79
C HIS A 59 -18.14 2.57 2.01
N ASP A 60 -19.15 1.72 2.19
CA ASP A 60 -19.20 0.77 3.30
C ASP A 60 -18.04 -0.22 3.24
N PHE A 61 -17.68 -0.66 2.02
CA PHE A 61 -16.55 -1.53 1.80
C PHE A 61 -15.23 -0.87 2.21
N ALA A 62 -14.99 0.36 1.78
CA ALA A 62 -13.77 1.09 2.11
C ALA A 62 -13.68 1.36 3.62
N LYS A 63 -14.80 1.71 4.26
CA LYS A 63 -14.88 1.91 5.72
C LYS A 63 -14.53 0.62 6.47
N LEU A 64 -15.09 -0.52 6.05
CA LEU A 64 -14.75 -1.83 6.60
C LEU A 64 -13.24 -2.14 6.47
N ILE A 65 -12.64 -1.82 5.32
CA ILE A 65 -11.18 -2.01 5.14
C ILE A 65 -10.38 -1.13 6.10
N TRP A 66 -10.80 0.12 6.34
CA TRP A 66 -10.15 0.98 7.34
C TRP A 66 -10.22 0.37 8.75
N GLU A 67 -11.39 -0.11 9.15
CA GLU A 67 -11.62 -0.74 10.46
C GLU A 67 -10.76 -2.02 10.64
N LEU A 68 -10.66 -2.85 9.60
CA LEU A 68 -9.84 -4.06 9.63
C LEU A 68 -8.34 -3.77 9.60
N ALA A 69 -7.92 -2.78 8.84
CA ALA A 69 -6.52 -2.42 8.69
C ALA A 69 -5.97 -1.59 9.86
N SER A 70 -6.84 -0.85 10.55
CA SER A 70 -6.49 -0.02 11.71
C SER A 70 -7.41 -0.35 12.91
N PRO A 71 -7.32 -1.58 13.47
CA PRO A 71 -8.32 -2.11 14.40
C PRO A 71 -8.38 -1.42 15.76
N LYS A 72 -7.39 -0.61 16.10
CA LYS A 72 -7.36 0.18 17.34
C LYS A 72 -7.66 1.65 17.10
N TRP A 73 -7.78 2.07 15.86
CA TRP A 73 -8.09 3.45 15.52
C TRP A 73 -9.59 3.73 15.64
N THR A 74 -9.95 4.65 16.51
CA THR A 74 -11.33 5.16 16.60
C THR A 74 -11.42 6.43 15.77
N PHE A 75 -12.09 6.36 14.64
CA PHE A 75 -12.39 7.51 13.78
C PHE A 75 -13.89 7.74 13.69
N ASP A 76 -14.30 8.99 13.54
CA ASP A 76 -15.69 9.36 13.30
C ASP A 76 -16.03 9.33 11.78
N ASP A 77 -17.33 9.37 11.50
CA ASP A 77 -17.83 9.39 10.12
C ASP A 77 -17.28 10.58 9.34
N ALA A 78 -17.15 11.75 9.96
CA ALA A 78 -16.63 12.95 9.31
C ALA A 78 -15.16 12.78 8.87
N THR A 79 -14.38 12.03 9.62
CA THR A 79 -12.98 11.69 9.25
C THR A 79 -12.93 10.78 8.03
N PHE A 80 -13.78 9.75 8.00
CA PHE A 80 -13.90 8.86 6.85
C PHE A 80 -14.45 9.61 5.63
N ASP A 81 -15.52 10.37 5.79
CA ASP A 81 -16.23 11.06 4.70
C ASP A 81 -15.32 12.03 3.94
N ARG A 82 -14.40 12.71 4.63
CA ARG A 82 -13.40 13.58 3.96
C ARG A 82 -12.55 12.83 2.92
N SER A 83 -12.21 11.60 3.19
CA SER A 83 -11.45 10.75 2.25
C SER A 83 -12.37 10.04 1.25
N ALA A 84 -13.57 9.68 1.68
CA ALA A 84 -14.53 8.88 0.91
C ALA A 84 -15.04 9.60 -0.36
N VAL A 85 -14.98 10.93 -0.40
CA VAL A 85 -15.29 11.71 -1.63
C VAL A 85 -14.48 11.22 -2.83
N ALA A 86 -13.24 10.77 -2.64
CA ALA A 86 -12.41 10.23 -3.72
C ALA A 86 -12.97 8.93 -4.32
N LEU A 87 -13.78 8.19 -3.58
CA LEU A 87 -14.44 6.96 -4.04
C LEU A 87 -15.53 7.23 -5.08
N ASP A 88 -16.01 8.48 -5.17
CA ASP A 88 -17.05 8.90 -6.12
C ASP A 88 -16.50 9.29 -7.49
N ASN A 89 -15.17 9.24 -7.67
CA ASN A 89 -14.58 9.35 -8.99
C ASN A 89 -15.15 8.26 -9.92
N PRO A 90 -15.69 8.61 -11.11
CA PRO A 90 -16.32 7.64 -12.01
C PRO A 90 -15.41 6.50 -12.44
N ASP A 91 -14.10 6.71 -12.47
CA ASP A 91 -13.12 5.71 -12.85
C ASP A 91 -12.66 4.81 -11.67
N HIS A 92 -13.03 5.18 -10.44
CA HIS A 92 -12.50 4.55 -9.22
C HIS A 92 -12.72 3.03 -9.20
N VAL A 93 -13.93 2.57 -9.48
CA VAL A 93 -14.27 1.13 -9.46
C VAL A 93 -13.50 0.40 -10.54
N ALA A 94 -13.50 0.91 -11.76
CA ALA A 94 -12.80 0.28 -12.89
C ALA A 94 -11.29 0.15 -12.61
N ILE A 95 -10.66 1.19 -12.08
CA ILE A 95 -9.23 1.19 -11.73
C ILE A 95 -8.95 0.20 -10.61
N THR A 96 -9.79 0.15 -9.57
CA THR A 96 -9.62 -0.78 -8.44
C THR A 96 -9.72 -2.23 -8.91
N ILE A 97 -10.76 -2.57 -9.66
CA ILE A 97 -10.97 -3.93 -10.20
C ILE A 97 -9.83 -4.33 -11.14
N PHE A 98 -9.43 -3.44 -12.04
CA PHE A 98 -8.30 -3.66 -12.94
C PHE A 98 -7.01 -3.98 -12.15
N ASN A 99 -6.67 -3.15 -11.15
CA ASN A 99 -5.46 -3.32 -10.34
C ASN A 99 -5.40 -4.70 -9.67
N TYR A 100 -6.48 -5.14 -9.04
CA TYR A 100 -6.48 -6.44 -8.35
C TYR A 100 -6.48 -7.62 -9.32
N ARG A 101 -7.22 -7.56 -10.42
CA ARG A 101 -7.17 -8.60 -11.46
C ARG A 101 -5.79 -8.68 -12.12
N TRP A 102 -5.14 -7.55 -12.36
CA TRP A 102 -3.77 -7.52 -12.86
C TRP A 102 -2.77 -8.13 -11.86
N ARG A 103 -2.85 -7.78 -10.60
CA ARG A 103 -1.98 -8.34 -9.54
C ARG A 103 -2.10 -9.85 -9.42
N LEU A 104 -3.28 -10.41 -9.62
CA LEU A 104 -3.54 -11.85 -9.62
C LEU A 104 -3.18 -12.52 -10.95
N GLY A 105 -2.72 -11.78 -11.95
CA GLY A 105 -2.35 -12.30 -13.26
C GLY A 105 -3.53 -12.72 -14.13
N MET A 106 -4.72 -12.20 -13.85
CA MET A 106 -5.95 -12.54 -14.57
C MET A 106 -6.15 -11.72 -15.84
N ILE A 107 -5.52 -10.54 -15.91
CA ILE A 107 -5.57 -9.65 -17.08
C ILE A 107 -4.17 -9.12 -17.40
N GLN A 108 -3.99 -8.69 -18.64
CA GLN A 108 -2.75 -8.03 -19.07
C GLN A 108 -2.77 -6.56 -18.65
N GLY A 109 -1.57 -6.03 -18.39
CA GLY A 109 -1.37 -4.60 -18.21
C GLY A 109 -1.37 -3.84 -19.56
N GLU A 110 -1.29 -2.52 -19.49
CA GLU A 110 -1.19 -1.67 -20.67
C GLU A 110 0.18 -1.85 -21.34
N PRO A 111 0.24 -2.20 -22.65
CA PRO A 111 1.49 -2.50 -23.35
C PRO A 111 2.54 -1.39 -23.27
N GLN A 112 2.11 -0.14 -23.21
CA GLN A 112 3.01 1.02 -23.10
C GLN A 112 3.82 1.06 -21.81
N TYR A 113 3.41 0.35 -20.76
CA TYR A 113 4.09 0.28 -19.47
C TYR A 113 4.89 -1.01 -19.27
N GLU A 114 4.83 -1.96 -20.19
CA GLU A 114 5.47 -3.28 -20.07
C GLU A 114 6.96 -3.18 -19.76
N ALA A 115 7.68 -2.27 -20.41
CA ALA A 115 9.11 -2.07 -20.15
C ALA A 115 9.40 -1.58 -18.72
N LEU A 116 8.51 -0.78 -18.13
CA LEU A 116 8.61 -0.32 -16.74
C LEU A 116 8.26 -1.44 -15.76
N GLU A 117 7.23 -2.22 -16.05
CA GLU A 117 6.84 -3.39 -15.24
C GLU A 117 7.97 -4.43 -15.20
N GLN A 118 8.63 -4.70 -16.32
CA GLN A 118 9.78 -5.60 -16.36
C GLN A 118 10.97 -5.09 -15.52
N ARG A 119 11.18 -3.77 -15.46
CA ARG A 119 12.19 -3.17 -14.58
C ARG A 119 11.80 -3.33 -13.10
N LEU A 120 10.54 -3.07 -12.76
CA LEU A 120 10.01 -3.20 -11.40
C LEU A 120 9.99 -4.66 -10.92
N ALA A 121 9.68 -5.62 -11.81
CA ALA A 121 9.68 -7.05 -11.51
C ALA A 121 11.04 -7.58 -11.02
N LYS A 122 12.14 -6.88 -11.34
CA LYS A 122 13.48 -7.20 -10.82
C LYS A 122 13.69 -6.76 -9.37
N ALA A 123 12.68 -6.16 -8.75
CA ALA A 123 12.71 -5.60 -7.40
C ALA A 123 13.93 -4.67 -7.19
N PRO A 124 14.02 -3.56 -7.97
CA PRO A 124 15.16 -2.65 -7.93
C PRO A 124 15.35 -2.07 -6.53
N VAL A 125 16.60 -1.84 -6.15
CA VAL A 125 16.94 -1.19 -4.89
C VAL A 125 16.59 0.31 -4.94
N ILE A 126 16.33 0.89 -3.78
CA ILE A 126 16.10 2.31 -3.58
C ILE A 126 17.37 2.90 -2.97
N THR A 127 17.96 3.87 -3.66
CA THR A 127 19.26 4.46 -3.30
C THR A 127 19.14 5.81 -2.61
N VAL A 128 17.97 6.43 -2.66
CA VAL A 128 17.73 7.73 -1.99
C VAL A 128 17.59 7.55 -0.49
N PRO A 129 17.90 8.57 0.33
CA PRO A 129 17.65 8.55 1.77
C PRO A 129 16.21 8.12 2.04
N THR A 130 16.01 7.16 2.95
CA THR A 130 14.67 6.58 3.15
C THR A 130 14.37 6.31 4.62
N ILE A 131 13.19 6.74 5.07
CA ILE A 131 12.59 6.29 6.33
C ILE A 131 11.39 5.40 5.99
N THR A 132 11.39 4.17 6.48
CA THR A 132 10.18 3.34 6.45
C THR A 132 9.51 3.35 7.81
N MET A 133 8.19 3.39 7.82
CA MET A 133 7.38 3.47 9.05
C MET A 133 6.38 2.32 9.10
N GLU A 134 6.09 1.86 10.31
CA GLU A 134 5.05 0.88 10.58
C GLU A 134 4.33 1.21 11.88
N GLY A 135 3.03 0.93 11.96
CA GLY A 135 2.26 1.02 13.18
C GLY A 135 2.28 -0.30 13.96
N ASP A 136 2.36 -0.24 15.28
CA ASP A 136 2.40 -1.42 16.16
C ASP A 136 1.07 -2.23 16.20
N ALA A 137 0.01 -1.68 15.62
CA ALA A 137 -1.32 -2.31 15.52
C ALA A 137 -1.82 -2.43 14.07
N ASN A 138 -0.90 -2.43 13.07
CA ASN A 138 -1.29 -2.59 11.67
C ASN A 138 -1.99 -3.94 11.45
N GLY A 139 -3.28 -3.91 11.10
CA GLY A 139 -4.09 -5.10 10.79
C GLY A 139 -4.00 -5.55 9.34
N ALA A 140 -3.41 -4.74 8.45
CA ALA A 140 -3.19 -5.11 7.07
C ALA A 140 -1.98 -6.06 6.93
N PRO A 141 -1.95 -6.96 5.94
CA PRO A 141 -0.77 -7.78 5.68
C PRO A 141 0.41 -6.91 5.27
N HIS A 142 1.53 -7.09 5.96
CA HIS A 142 2.78 -6.38 5.68
C HIS A 142 3.98 -7.29 5.99
N PRO A 143 5.11 -7.15 5.26
CA PRO A 143 6.32 -7.88 5.57
C PRO A 143 6.99 -7.31 6.81
N ALA A 144 7.79 -8.12 7.51
CA ALA A 144 8.66 -7.64 8.57
C ALA A 144 9.77 -6.73 8.01
N ALA A 145 10.26 -5.79 8.82
CA ALA A 145 11.28 -4.82 8.38
C ALA A 145 12.54 -5.51 7.85
N GLU A 146 12.94 -6.63 8.44
CA GLU A 146 14.12 -7.42 8.07
C GLU A 146 14.01 -7.99 6.65
N ASP A 147 12.80 -8.28 6.19
CA ASP A 147 12.56 -8.90 4.89
C ASP A 147 12.85 -7.92 3.73
N TYR A 148 12.63 -6.64 3.97
CA TYR A 148 12.77 -5.62 2.93
C TYR A 148 13.90 -4.59 3.15
N ALA A 149 14.49 -4.49 4.34
CA ALA A 149 15.52 -3.48 4.66
C ALA A 149 16.68 -3.47 3.63
N LYS A 150 17.09 -4.63 3.14
CA LYS A 150 18.13 -4.79 2.11
C LYS A 150 17.79 -4.16 0.75
N ARG A 151 16.53 -3.75 0.55
CA ARG A 151 16.09 -3.05 -0.67
C ARG A 151 16.41 -1.56 -0.64
N PHE A 152 16.77 -1.04 0.51
CA PHE A 152 17.18 0.36 0.70
C PHE A 152 18.70 0.39 0.89
N THR A 153 19.44 0.87 -0.10
CA THR A 153 20.90 0.87 -0.11
C THR A 153 21.51 2.25 0.11
N GLY A 154 20.69 3.28 0.16
CA GLY A 154 21.06 4.61 0.64
C GLY A 154 21.06 4.69 2.17
N LYS A 155 21.07 5.89 2.72
CA LYS A 155 20.84 6.09 4.15
C LYS A 155 19.42 5.60 4.48
N TYR A 156 19.29 4.72 5.46
CA TYR A 156 18.04 4.03 5.74
C TYR A 156 17.74 3.97 7.24
N GLU A 157 16.50 4.28 7.61
CA GLU A 157 15.98 4.15 8.96
C GLU A 157 14.62 3.46 8.94
N TYR A 158 14.37 2.58 9.93
CA TYR A 158 13.06 1.99 10.20
C TYR A 158 12.49 2.58 11.48
N ARG A 159 11.21 2.96 11.47
CA ARG A 159 10.48 3.48 12.63
C ARG A 159 9.22 2.67 12.89
N LEU A 160 9.16 2.02 14.06
CA LEU A 160 7.92 1.47 14.60
C LEU A 160 7.25 2.54 15.45
N ILE A 161 6.01 2.90 15.09
CA ILE A 161 5.21 3.88 15.82
C ILE A 161 4.29 3.12 16.77
N ASN A 162 4.50 3.34 18.07
CA ASN A 162 3.76 2.69 19.13
C ASN A 162 2.53 3.49 19.53
N GLY A 163 1.59 2.85 20.23
CA GLY A 163 0.39 3.51 20.75
C GLY A 163 -0.91 2.99 20.13
N GLY A 164 -0.84 1.86 19.46
CA GLY A 164 -2.00 1.27 18.80
C GLY A 164 -2.23 1.80 17.40
N ILE A 165 -1.19 2.31 16.75
CA ILE A 165 -1.24 2.88 15.40
C ILE A 165 -1.40 1.74 14.37
N GLY A 166 -2.35 1.90 13.48
CA GLY A 166 -2.69 0.93 12.46
C GLY A 166 -2.10 1.27 11.08
N HIS A 167 -2.82 0.86 10.04
CA HIS A 167 -2.39 1.01 8.65
C HIS A 167 -2.49 2.43 8.12
N ASN A 168 -3.44 3.22 8.64
CA ASN A 168 -3.65 4.61 8.24
C ASN A 168 -2.73 5.58 9.00
N LEU A 169 -1.49 5.18 9.25
CA LEU A 169 -0.50 5.88 10.07
C LEU A 169 -0.44 7.40 9.82
N PRO A 170 -0.44 7.93 8.57
CA PRO A 170 -0.41 9.37 8.36
C PRO A 170 -1.63 10.13 8.93
N GLN A 171 -2.75 9.44 9.10
CA GLN A 171 -3.98 10.01 9.69
C GLN A 171 -4.08 9.71 11.19
N GLU A 172 -3.56 8.57 11.63
CA GLU A 172 -3.58 8.14 13.02
C GLU A 172 -2.55 8.89 13.86
N ASP A 173 -1.36 9.12 13.33
CA ASP A 173 -0.30 9.93 13.94
C ASP A 173 0.35 10.87 12.90
N PRO A 174 -0.33 11.96 12.53
CA PRO A 174 0.18 12.93 11.54
C PRO A 174 1.45 13.62 12.01
N GLN A 175 1.69 13.73 13.31
CA GLN A 175 2.89 14.37 13.85
C GLN A 175 4.11 13.48 13.65
N ALA A 176 4.02 12.19 13.95
CA ALA A 176 5.09 11.24 13.69
C ALA A 176 5.41 11.15 12.19
N PHE A 177 4.39 11.18 11.34
CA PHE A 177 4.57 11.15 9.89
C PHE A 177 5.23 12.43 9.37
N ALA A 178 4.76 13.60 9.78
CA ALA A 178 5.37 14.89 9.41
C ALA A 178 6.82 14.98 9.89
N LYS A 179 7.11 14.52 11.11
CA LYS A 179 8.48 14.46 11.63
C LYS A 179 9.37 13.57 10.75
N ALA A 180 8.88 12.42 10.33
CA ALA A 180 9.65 11.53 9.45
C ALA A 180 9.99 12.20 8.11
N ILE A 181 9.09 13.02 7.55
CA ILE A 181 9.36 13.77 6.31
C ILE A 181 10.50 14.77 6.52
N ILE A 182 10.46 15.53 7.63
CA ILE A 182 11.50 16.51 7.96
C ILE A 182 12.84 15.80 8.20
N ASP A 183 12.84 14.70 8.95
CA ASP A 183 14.05 13.95 9.26
C ASP A 183 14.66 13.30 8.03
N ALA A 184 13.83 12.82 7.07
CA ALA A 184 14.30 12.20 5.84
C ALA A 184 15.07 13.17 4.93
N ASP A 185 14.73 14.45 4.97
CA ASP A 185 15.44 15.51 4.25
C ASP A 185 16.86 15.77 4.83
N HIS A 186 17.09 15.36 6.07
CA HIS A 186 18.36 15.53 6.77
C HIS A 186 19.17 14.23 6.93
N LEU A 187 18.67 13.10 6.41
CA LEU A 187 19.42 11.85 6.36
C LEU A 187 20.59 11.98 5.36
#